data_26c12388fc68c333abbb70345165cfa6
#
_entry.id   26c12388fc68c333abbb70345165cfa6
#
_cell.length_a   1.000
_cell.length_b   1.000
_cell.length_c   1.000
_cell.angle_alpha   90.00
_cell.angle_beta   90.00
_cell.angle_gamma   90.00
#
_symmetry.space_group_name_H-M   'P 1'
#
loop_
_entity.id
_entity.type
_entity.pdbx_description
1 polymer ?
#
loop_
_entity_poly.entity_id
_entity_poly.type
_entity_poly.pdbx_seq_one_letter_code
_entity_poly.pdbx_strand_id
1 'polypeptide(L)'
;MQTPKEIFLELLKPNGRPERVLKQYEALYMCLNDPINTYLRGNRRRGSVSRDRWGTTISFPADAPGAIPVHTDGLTVCPDVTHWEETVHAPDLAANCAAGWEDCRAAARSAAGEEKLLAGFMGTGIFEQCHFLMGFENTLTALYEHPDEMHRLIDYITDYRLGYVKLLIDNLHPDVIFSHDDWGTKDSLFMHPDMWRAFFKEPYRRFYGYIRSRGCIAIHHADSYLVPIVDDMAEIGIQVWQGVLPENDIPALQRHLQGKLVLMGGIGAAIDRSDATAGEVCDYTRRTLRACCPGGHFIPSITYGLPGAVYPHIDRYIDETIDAYNAGVHLPVFPLPPEPRRSLAPRASAPAAAVSETPAEQGEDLLAAVAAATKRGQQKKLLALVDKALSRGISAQDILSGGLIKGMNDLGEDFSASRAFVPEMLMAARCMSAATAQLKPHLVDGGGVRRTIGSACIGTVRGDMHDIGKNLVKIMLEGSNIEVYDLGADVAPEAFIQAAREHHCDIIACSALLTTTMQQMRQVVELARESGIRDRVCIMVGGAPISQSFCDEIHADLYTPDAASAARAAVDRLTHPAK
;
A
#
# COMPACT_ATOMS: atom_id res chain seq x y z
N MET A 1 3.55 40.51 -8.58
CA MET A 1 3.97 39.09 -8.47
C MET A 1 2.94 38.39 -7.59
N GLN A 2 2.35 37.31 -8.05
CA GLN A 2 1.35 36.57 -7.27
C GLN A 2 1.98 35.99 -6.01
N THR A 3 1.25 36.06 -4.89
CA THR A 3 1.64 35.35 -3.65
C THR A 3 1.50 33.82 -3.82
N PRO A 4 2.15 33.00 -2.99
CA PRO A 4 1.98 31.54 -3.02
C PRO A 4 0.52 31.12 -2.95
N LYS A 5 -0.28 31.76 -2.10
CA LYS A 5 -1.73 31.55 -1.97
C LYS A 5 -2.46 31.83 -3.28
N GLU A 6 -2.19 32.94 -3.94
CA GLU A 6 -2.83 33.33 -5.20
C GLU A 6 -2.48 32.34 -6.32
N ILE A 7 -1.22 31.88 -6.37
CA ILE A 7 -0.78 30.87 -7.34
C ILE A 7 -1.52 29.55 -7.11
N PHE A 8 -1.65 29.12 -5.85
CA PHE A 8 -2.37 27.88 -5.52
C PHE A 8 -3.85 27.98 -5.96
N LEU A 9 -4.51 29.10 -5.67
CA LEU A 9 -5.89 29.34 -6.09
C LEU A 9 -6.01 29.44 -7.61
N GLU A 10 -5.01 29.95 -8.31
CA GLU A 10 -4.96 29.98 -9.77
C GLU A 10 -4.89 28.57 -10.36
N LEU A 11 -4.09 27.68 -9.76
CA LEU A 11 -4.01 26.27 -10.19
C LEU A 11 -5.33 25.51 -10.11
N LEU A 12 -6.24 25.91 -9.22
CA LEU A 12 -7.57 25.29 -9.08
C LEU A 12 -8.57 25.70 -10.16
N LYS A 13 -8.27 26.74 -10.96
CA LYS A 13 -9.14 27.18 -12.03
C LYS A 13 -8.91 26.33 -13.28
N PRO A 14 -9.94 25.92 -14.03
CA PRO A 14 -9.79 25.03 -15.20
C PRO A 14 -8.76 25.53 -16.25
N ASN A 15 -8.63 26.83 -16.41
CA ASN A 15 -7.67 27.45 -17.34
C ASN A 15 -6.63 28.31 -16.60
N GLY A 16 -6.34 27.96 -15.36
CA GLY A 16 -5.42 28.70 -14.51
C GLY A 16 -4.01 28.72 -15.09
N ARG A 17 -3.37 29.89 -15.07
CA ARG A 17 -1.99 30.10 -15.53
C ARG A 17 -1.21 30.84 -14.45
N PRO A 18 -0.60 30.12 -13.51
CA PRO A 18 0.22 30.75 -12.49
C PRO A 18 1.47 31.39 -13.09
N GLU A 19 1.94 32.47 -12.49
CA GLU A 19 3.15 33.19 -12.94
C GLU A 19 4.44 32.36 -12.79
N ARG A 20 4.44 31.41 -11.85
CA ARG A 20 5.58 30.52 -11.55
C ARG A 20 5.11 29.18 -10.99
N VAL A 21 6.02 28.25 -10.89
CA VAL A 21 5.82 26.96 -10.20
C VAL A 21 5.93 27.18 -8.68
N LEU A 22 4.99 26.61 -7.91
CA LEU A 22 5.08 26.57 -6.45
C LEU A 22 6.14 25.57 -5.99
N LYS A 23 6.80 25.89 -4.89
CA LYS A 23 7.56 24.90 -4.12
C LYS A 23 6.59 24.06 -3.28
N GLN A 24 6.90 22.82 -3.09
CA GLN A 24 6.17 21.82 -2.27
C GLN A 24 4.95 22.37 -1.49
N TYR A 25 5.09 22.65 -0.21
CA TYR A 25 4.03 23.18 0.66
C TYR A 25 4.09 24.71 0.85
N GLU A 26 4.73 25.43 -0.08
CA GLU A 26 4.94 26.90 0.03
C GLU A 26 3.64 27.67 0.30
N ALA A 27 2.55 27.27 -0.35
CA ALA A 27 1.24 27.91 -0.23
C ALA A 27 0.41 27.42 0.97
N LEU A 28 0.87 26.42 1.73
CA LEU A 28 0.10 25.79 2.79
C LEU A 28 0.77 25.95 4.15
N TYR A 29 -0.02 26.21 5.17
CA TYR A 29 0.36 26.02 6.58
C TYR A 29 -0.46 24.86 7.14
N MET A 30 0.21 23.76 7.48
CA MET A 30 -0.41 22.55 8.00
C MET A 30 -0.63 22.65 9.51
N CYS A 31 -1.86 22.76 9.97
CA CYS A 31 -2.20 22.71 11.39
C CYS A 31 -2.28 21.23 11.84
N LEU A 32 -1.22 20.76 12.50
CA LEU A 32 -1.07 19.37 12.94
C LEU A 32 -1.41 19.17 14.42
N ASN A 33 -1.56 20.26 15.18
CA ASN A 33 -1.71 20.22 16.64
C ASN A 33 -3.03 20.83 17.09
N ASP A 34 -4.10 20.71 16.28
CA ASP A 34 -5.44 21.06 16.70
C ASP A 34 -5.93 20.12 17.83
N PRO A 35 -6.95 20.52 18.60
CA PRO A 35 -7.45 19.74 19.74
C PRO A 35 -7.85 18.31 19.40
N ILE A 36 -8.39 18.05 18.17
CA ILE A 36 -8.79 16.70 17.77
C ILE A 36 -7.54 15.85 17.49
N ASN A 37 -6.61 16.35 16.66
CA ASN A 37 -5.37 15.63 16.38
C ASN A 37 -4.57 15.34 17.66
N THR A 38 -4.50 16.29 18.56
CA THR A 38 -3.84 16.13 19.86
C THR A 38 -4.51 15.06 20.70
N TYR A 39 -5.84 15.05 20.78
CA TYR A 39 -6.60 14.05 21.49
C TYR A 39 -6.45 12.65 20.90
N LEU A 40 -6.60 12.51 19.57
CA LEU A 40 -6.54 11.21 18.88
C LEU A 40 -5.14 10.59 18.92
N ARG A 41 -4.10 11.39 18.78
CA ARG A 41 -2.70 10.91 18.86
C ARG A 41 -2.31 10.50 20.28
N GLY A 42 -2.88 11.11 21.30
CA GLY A 42 -2.54 10.85 22.68
C GLY A 42 -1.04 10.99 22.96
N ASN A 43 -0.47 10.02 23.66
CA ASN A 43 0.96 10.00 24.04
C ASN A 43 1.88 9.33 23.01
N ARG A 44 1.50 9.30 21.73
CA ARG A 44 2.30 8.68 20.67
C ARG A 44 3.67 9.36 20.55
N ARG A 45 4.75 8.58 20.70
CA ARG A 45 6.15 9.05 20.60
C ARG A 45 6.95 8.10 19.73
N ARG A 46 7.94 8.63 19.01
CA ARG A 46 8.90 7.78 18.29
C ARG A 46 9.60 6.81 19.26
N GLY A 47 9.81 5.56 18.82
CA GLY A 47 10.37 4.49 19.64
C GLY A 47 9.39 3.89 20.66
N SER A 48 8.08 4.14 20.55
CA SER A 48 7.09 3.63 21.49
C SER A 48 5.94 2.87 20.83
N VAL A 49 5.32 2.00 21.62
CA VAL A 49 4.04 1.37 21.29
C VAL A 49 2.97 1.97 22.21
N SER A 50 1.83 2.34 21.66
CA SER A 50 0.72 2.96 22.39
C SER A 50 -0.62 2.49 21.81
N ARG A 51 -1.72 2.73 22.54
CA ARG A 51 -3.07 2.58 22.00
C ARG A 51 -3.63 3.94 21.60
N ASP A 52 -4.23 4.03 20.42
CA ASP A 52 -5.00 5.20 20.01
C ASP A 52 -6.39 5.23 20.68
N ARG A 53 -7.19 6.24 20.36
CA ARG A 53 -8.53 6.41 20.94
C ARG A 53 -9.59 5.45 20.39
N TRP A 54 -9.32 4.78 19.29
CA TRP A 54 -10.13 3.68 18.76
C TRP A 54 -9.78 2.32 19.39
N GLY A 55 -8.74 2.28 20.22
CA GLY A 55 -8.23 1.06 20.83
C GLY A 55 -7.19 0.33 20.00
N THR A 56 -6.83 0.84 18.81
CA THR A 56 -5.81 0.23 17.96
C THR A 56 -4.44 0.35 18.61
N THR A 57 -3.70 -0.74 18.65
CA THR A 57 -2.29 -0.74 19.05
C THR A 57 -1.45 -0.15 17.93
N ILE A 58 -0.71 0.90 18.23
CA ILE A 58 0.10 1.67 17.28
C ILE A 58 1.57 1.57 17.70
N SER A 59 2.41 1.11 16.80
CA SER A 59 3.86 1.17 16.90
C SER A 59 4.38 2.39 16.15
N PHE A 60 5.28 3.16 16.76
CA PHE A 60 5.98 4.25 16.11
C PHE A 60 7.50 4.03 16.24
N PRO A 61 8.12 3.24 15.34
CA PRO A 61 9.56 3.00 15.37
C PRO A 61 10.37 4.30 15.34
N ALA A 62 11.58 4.28 15.95
CA ALA A 62 12.40 5.49 16.12
C ALA A 62 12.83 6.11 14.77
N ASP A 63 13.04 5.28 13.79
CA ASP A 63 13.55 5.57 12.43
C ASP A 63 12.48 5.49 11.33
N ALA A 64 11.20 5.24 11.70
CA ALA A 64 10.12 5.25 10.72
C ALA A 64 9.59 6.67 10.48
N PRO A 65 9.15 6.99 9.24
CA PRO A 65 8.53 8.28 8.91
C PRO A 65 7.14 8.43 9.55
N GLY A 66 6.44 7.33 9.85
CA GLY A 66 5.09 7.29 10.39
C GLY A 66 4.88 6.22 11.45
N ALA A 67 3.73 6.27 12.10
CA ALA A 67 3.27 5.26 13.05
C ALA A 67 2.32 4.30 12.33
N ILE A 68 2.41 3.02 12.65
CA ILE A 68 1.67 1.94 11.99
C ILE A 68 0.86 1.11 12.98
N PRO A 69 -0.31 0.57 12.58
CA PRO A 69 -1.09 -0.33 13.42
C PRO A 69 -0.39 -1.69 13.58
N VAL A 70 -0.57 -2.30 14.74
CA VAL A 70 -0.05 -3.66 15.05
C VAL A 70 -1.22 -4.60 15.22
N HIS A 71 -1.26 -5.64 14.40
CA HIS A 71 -2.29 -6.66 14.40
C HIS A 71 -1.67 -8.03 14.71
N THR A 72 -1.85 -8.46 15.94
CA THR A 72 -1.51 -9.82 16.39
C THR A 72 -2.68 -10.36 17.19
N ASP A 73 -2.67 -11.64 17.51
CA ASP A 73 -3.69 -12.28 18.32
C ASP A 73 -3.93 -11.51 19.65
N GLY A 74 -5.17 -11.09 19.85
CA GLY A 74 -5.60 -10.32 21.02
C GLY A 74 -5.30 -8.81 20.99
N LEU A 75 -4.66 -8.27 19.95
CA LEU A 75 -4.44 -6.83 19.79
C LEU A 75 -5.34 -6.19 18.73
N THR A 76 -5.94 -6.98 17.83
CA THR A 76 -6.90 -6.50 16.82
C THR A 76 -8.20 -6.07 17.48
N VAL A 77 -8.68 -4.86 17.21
CA VAL A 77 -9.89 -4.29 17.83
C VAL A 77 -11.13 -5.04 17.36
N CYS A 78 -11.22 -5.30 16.06
CA CYS A 78 -12.34 -5.99 15.43
C CYS A 78 -11.82 -7.21 14.65
N PRO A 79 -11.59 -8.35 15.30
CA PRO A 79 -11.11 -9.56 14.63
C PRO A 79 -12.19 -10.23 13.77
N ASP A 80 -13.47 -9.97 14.05
CA ASP A 80 -14.63 -10.50 13.34
C ASP A 80 -15.63 -9.36 13.07
N VAL A 81 -15.75 -9.01 11.78
CA VAL A 81 -16.64 -7.92 11.35
C VAL A 81 -18.11 -8.19 11.60
N THR A 82 -18.53 -9.46 11.74
CA THR A 82 -19.94 -9.80 12.04
C THR A 82 -20.38 -9.33 13.43
N HIS A 83 -19.42 -9.02 14.31
CA HIS A 83 -19.61 -8.52 15.67
C HIS A 83 -18.98 -7.13 15.90
N TRP A 84 -18.76 -6.36 14.83
CA TRP A 84 -18.06 -5.09 14.93
C TRP A 84 -18.73 -4.09 15.88
N GLU A 85 -20.05 -4.10 15.97
CA GLU A 85 -20.83 -3.18 16.85
C GLU A 85 -20.52 -3.36 18.35
N GLU A 86 -20.04 -4.56 18.73
CA GLU A 86 -19.67 -4.88 20.11
C GLU A 86 -18.25 -4.39 20.46
N THR A 87 -17.38 -4.25 19.47
CA THR A 87 -15.94 -4.01 19.67
C THR A 87 -15.46 -2.66 19.20
N VAL A 88 -16.12 -2.06 18.19
CA VAL A 88 -15.72 -0.81 17.57
C VAL A 88 -16.52 0.36 18.17
N HIS A 89 -15.81 1.24 18.87
CA HIS A 89 -16.41 2.43 19.47
C HIS A 89 -15.63 3.67 19.06
N ALA A 90 -16.29 4.58 18.33
CA ALA A 90 -15.69 5.84 17.91
C ALA A 90 -15.43 6.76 19.11
N PRO A 91 -14.29 7.46 19.14
CA PRO A 91 -13.99 8.46 20.18
C PRO A 91 -15.03 9.60 20.19
N ASP A 92 -15.50 9.98 21.35
CA ASP A 92 -16.40 11.15 21.49
C ASP A 92 -15.58 12.45 21.38
N LEU A 93 -15.56 13.02 20.17
CA LEU A 93 -14.85 14.26 19.89
C LEU A 93 -15.52 15.48 20.50
N ALA A 94 -16.86 15.49 20.58
CA ALA A 94 -17.61 16.62 21.12
C ALA A 94 -17.33 16.80 22.62
N ALA A 95 -17.28 15.70 23.36
CA ALA A 95 -16.98 15.74 24.79
C ALA A 95 -15.50 16.04 25.09
N ASN A 96 -14.57 15.55 24.24
CA ASN A 96 -13.14 15.58 24.56
C ASN A 96 -12.35 16.70 23.85
N CYS A 97 -12.91 17.34 22.82
CA CYS A 97 -12.23 18.34 22.01
C CYS A 97 -12.97 19.69 22.01
N ALA A 98 -13.71 20.01 23.07
CA ALA A 98 -14.48 21.27 23.15
C ALA A 98 -13.62 22.51 23.43
N ALA A 99 -12.44 22.36 24.04
CA ALA A 99 -11.57 23.46 24.45
C ALA A 99 -10.30 23.62 23.59
N GLY A 100 -9.65 24.78 23.72
CA GLY A 100 -8.34 25.04 23.08
C GLY A 100 -8.40 25.52 21.63
N TRP A 101 -9.59 25.64 21.04
CA TRP A 101 -9.74 26.02 19.64
C TRP A 101 -9.38 27.47 19.35
N GLU A 102 -9.70 28.41 20.25
CA GLU A 102 -9.42 29.82 20.02
C GLU A 102 -7.91 30.10 19.93
N ASP A 103 -7.15 29.57 20.88
CA ASP A 103 -5.69 29.69 20.90
C ASP A 103 -5.06 28.97 19.70
N CYS A 104 -5.54 27.76 19.38
CA CYS A 104 -5.07 27.01 18.23
C CYS A 104 -5.31 27.76 16.92
N ARG A 105 -6.50 28.28 16.71
CA ARG A 105 -6.85 29.05 15.53
C ARG A 105 -6.03 30.34 15.41
N ALA A 106 -5.88 31.09 16.51
CA ALA A 106 -5.09 32.31 16.54
C ALA A 106 -3.62 32.04 16.19
N ALA A 107 -3.02 31.01 16.79
CA ALA A 107 -1.65 30.60 16.51
C ALA A 107 -1.50 30.13 15.04
N ALA A 108 -2.42 29.31 14.55
CA ALA A 108 -2.39 28.78 13.19
C ALA A 108 -2.54 29.89 12.14
N ARG A 109 -3.46 30.83 12.34
CA ARG A 109 -3.62 31.99 11.43
C ARG A 109 -2.41 32.91 11.46
N SER A 110 -1.84 33.17 12.63
CA SER A 110 -0.60 33.95 12.76
C SER A 110 0.57 33.30 12.02
N ALA A 111 0.72 31.99 12.13
CA ALA A 111 1.79 31.26 11.46
C ALA A 111 1.57 31.12 9.93
N ALA A 112 0.32 31.01 9.47
CA ALA A 112 -0.01 31.02 8.04
C ALA A 112 0.27 32.38 7.40
N GLY A 113 0.01 33.47 8.13
CA GLY A 113 0.10 34.81 7.60
C GLY A 113 -0.91 35.08 6.48
N GLU A 114 -0.62 36.06 5.61
CA GLU A 114 -1.48 36.42 4.47
C GLU A 114 -1.16 35.61 3.21
N GLU A 115 0.04 35.06 3.12
CA GLU A 115 0.56 34.41 1.90
C GLU A 115 0.27 32.90 1.81
N LYS A 116 -0.23 32.27 2.89
CA LYS A 116 -0.53 30.85 2.93
C LYS A 116 -2.00 30.56 3.23
N LEU A 117 -2.45 29.43 2.75
CA LEU A 117 -3.72 28.84 3.12
C LEU A 117 -3.56 28.02 4.41
N LEU A 118 -4.47 28.19 5.35
CA LEU A 118 -4.53 27.37 6.55
C LEU A 118 -5.16 26.03 6.22
N ALA A 119 -4.39 24.95 6.37
CA ALA A 119 -4.83 23.59 6.15
C ALA A 119 -5.08 22.86 7.48
N GLY A 120 -6.28 22.37 7.69
CA GLY A 120 -6.61 21.40 8.73
C GLY A 120 -6.24 19.99 8.27
N PHE A 121 -5.43 19.28 9.04
CA PHE A 121 -4.98 17.94 8.72
C PHE A 121 -5.89 16.88 9.35
N MET A 122 -6.27 15.89 8.55
CA MET A 122 -7.02 14.72 9.00
C MET A 122 -6.27 13.46 8.57
N GLY A 123 -5.55 12.84 9.51
CA GLY A 123 -4.94 11.52 9.33
C GLY A 123 -5.99 10.40 9.35
N THR A 124 -5.61 9.21 8.91
CA THR A 124 -6.39 7.98 8.86
C THR A 124 -7.75 8.16 8.17
N GLY A 125 -7.84 7.82 6.90
CA GLY A 125 -9.07 7.95 6.12
C GLY A 125 -10.13 6.90 6.46
N ILE A 126 -11.12 6.72 5.58
CA ILE A 126 -12.21 5.76 5.80
C ILE A 126 -11.69 4.33 5.62
N PHE A 127 -10.95 4.07 4.53
CA PHE A 127 -10.38 2.75 4.27
C PHE A 127 -9.28 2.38 5.29
N GLU A 128 -8.36 3.31 5.55
CA GLU A 128 -7.32 3.07 6.57
C GLU A 128 -7.90 2.81 7.94
N GLN A 129 -8.99 3.49 8.33
CA GLN A 129 -9.63 3.23 9.62
C GLN A 129 -10.19 1.82 9.71
N CYS A 130 -10.74 1.27 8.60
CA CYS A 130 -11.19 -0.13 8.58
C CYS A 130 -10.02 -1.07 8.87
N HIS A 131 -8.90 -0.93 8.17
CA HIS A 131 -7.77 -1.85 8.39
C HIS A 131 -6.99 -1.56 9.68
N PHE A 132 -7.08 -0.35 10.24
CA PHE A 132 -6.57 -0.08 11.59
C PHE A 132 -7.35 -0.83 12.66
N LEU A 133 -8.65 -1.05 12.45
CA LEU A 133 -9.52 -1.78 13.38
C LEU A 133 -9.43 -3.30 13.19
N MET A 134 -9.38 -3.77 11.95
CA MET A 134 -9.55 -5.18 11.59
C MET A 134 -8.24 -5.89 11.19
N GLY A 135 -7.21 -5.14 10.83
CA GLY A 135 -6.06 -5.62 10.07
C GLY A 135 -6.31 -5.59 8.56
N PHE A 136 -5.24 -5.43 7.79
CA PHE A 136 -5.31 -5.21 6.35
C PHE A 136 -5.96 -6.39 5.60
N GLU A 137 -5.49 -7.62 5.85
CA GLU A 137 -5.99 -8.82 5.21
C GLU A 137 -7.47 -9.09 5.55
N ASN A 138 -7.83 -8.95 6.84
CA ASN A 138 -9.22 -9.15 7.26
C ASN A 138 -10.15 -8.11 6.65
N THR A 139 -9.72 -6.85 6.54
CA THR A 139 -10.52 -5.80 5.88
C THR A 139 -10.80 -6.17 4.42
N LEU A 140 -9.76 -6.54 3.67
CA LEU A 140 -9.91 -6.86 2.25
C LEU A 140 -10.75 -8.11 1.99
N THR A 141 -10.60 -9.14 2.81
CA THR A 141 -11.42 -10.37 2.67
C THR A 141 -12.86 -10.15 3.11
N ALA A 142 -13.09 -9.35 4.15
CA ALA A 142 -14.43 -9.04 4.63
C ALA A 142 -15.30 -8.29 3.60
N LEU A 143 -14.69 -7.49 2.70
CA LEU A 143 -15.42 -6.88 1.57
C LEU A 143 -16.11 -7.92 0.67
N TYR A 144 -15.57 -9.15 0.60
CA TYR A 144 -16.15 -10.26 -0.17
C TYR A 144 -17.05 -11.17 0.68
N GLU A 145 -16.60 -11.49 1.90
CA GLU A 145 -17.23 -12.48 2.77
C GLU A 145 -18.43 -11.91 3.53
N HIS A 146 -18.36 -10.62 3.91
CA HIS A 146 -19.34 -9.94 4.77
C HIS A 146 -19.67 -8.53 4.25
N PRO A 147 -20.14 -8.39 2.99
CA PRO A 147 -20.34 -7.09 2.36
C PRO A 147 -21.34 -6.19 3.12
N ASP A 148 -22.41 -6.74 3.66
CA ASP A 148 -23.44 -5.97 4.37
C ASP A 148 -22.88 -5.39 5.69
N GLU A 149 -22.10 -6.18 6.43
CA GLU A 149 -21.42 -5.75 7.66
C GLU A 149 -20.37 -4.68 7.35
N MET A 150 -19.60 -4.87 6.28
CA MET A 150 -18.61 -3.90 5.83
C MET A 150 -19.25 -2.57 5.43
N HIS A 151 -20.37 -2.59 4.71
CA HIS A 151 -21.13 -1.35 4.40
C HIS A 151 -21.54 -0.63 5.68
N ARG A 152 -22.08 -1.33 6.68
CA ARG A 152 -22.49 -0.72 7.96
C ARG A 152 -21.31 -0.14 8.75
N LEU A 153 -20.19 -0.86 8.80
CA LEU A 153 -18.97 -0.37 9.45
C LEU A 153 -18.39 0.85 8.73
N ILE A 154 -18.34 0.82 7.40
CA ILE A 154 -17.85 1.94 6.57
C ILE A 154 -18.75 3.17 6.75
N ASP A 155 -20.07 3.00 6.79
CA ASP A 155 -21.01 4.10 7.06
C ASP A 155 -20.82 4.68 8.47
N TYR A 156 -20.64 3.85 9.48
CA TYR A 156 -20.34 4.28 10.85
C TYR A 156 -19.06 5.12 10.93
N ILE A 157 -17.98 4.66 10.28
CA ILE A 157 -16.71 5.39 10.20
C ILE A 157 -16.90 6.70 9.41
N THR A 158 -17.69 6.68 8.34
CA THR A 158 -17.99 7.87 7.52
C THR A 158 -18.73 8.93 8.33
N ASP A 159 -19.73 8.54 9.11
CA ASP A 159 -20.48 9.47 9.96
C ASP A 159 -19.58 10.08 11.04
N TYR A 160 -18.69 9.29 11.64
CA TYR A 160 -17.66 9.80 12.53
C TYR A 160 -16.75 10.82 11.85
N ARG A 161 -16.26 10.51 10.62
CA ARG A 161 -15.39 11.42 9.85
C ARG A 161 -16.11 12.71 9.46
N LEU A 162 -17.39 12.65 9.16
CA LEU A 162 -18.23 13.83 8.94
C LEU A 162 -18.38 14.68 10.21
N GLY A 163 -18.58 14.05 11.35
CA GLY A 163 -18.56 14.73 12.66
C GLY A 163 -17.22 15.40 12.95
N TYR A 164 -16.12 14.69 12.69
CA TYR A 164 -14.76 15.20 12.86
C TYR A 164 -14.53 16.45 11.96
N VAL A 165 -14.73 16.32 10.65
CA VAL A 165 -14.47 17.44 9.73
C VAL A 165 -15.38 18.64 10.01
N LYS A 166 -16.61 18.38 10.45
CA LYS A 166 -17.52 19.45 10.89
C LYS A 166 -16.94 20.22 12.08
N LEU A 167 -16.52 19.51 13.10
CA LEU A 167 -15.95 20.12 14.32
C LEU A 167 -14.66 20.89 13.98
N LEU A 168 -13.82 20.34 13.12
CA LEU A 168 -12.58 20.97 12.65
C LEU A 168 -12.88 22.27 11.88
N ILE A 169 -13.79 22.24 10.92
CA ILE A 169 -14.15 23.42 10.11
C ILE A 169 -14.82 24.49 10.97
N ASP A 170 -15.76 24.11 11.85
CA ASP A 170 -16.52 25.05 12.68
C ASP A 170 -15.63 25.78 13.70
N ASN A 171 -14.49 25.22 14.10
CA ASN A 171 -13.64 25.78 15.14
C ASN A 171 -12.31 26.34 14.60
N LEU A 172 -11.63 25.64 13.70
CA LEU A 172 -10.35 26.11 13.14
C LEU A 172 -10.54 27.13 12.00
N HIS A 173 -11.67 27.08 11.30
CA HIS A 173 -11.96 27.86 10.08
C HIS A 173 -10.83 27.73 9.03
N PRO A 174 -10.46 26.53 8.60
CA PRO A 174 -9.38 26.33 7.64
C PRO A 174 -9.82 26.71 6.22
N ASP A 175 -8.85 27.07 5.38
CA ASP A 175 -9.06 27.28 3.94
C ASP A 175 -9.05 25.94 3.19
N VAL A 176 -8.35 24.96 3.75
CA VAL A 176 -8.08 23.64 3.16
C VAL A 176 -8.33 22.54 4.19
N ILE A 177 -8.92 21.44 3.75
CA ILE A 177 -8.87 20.15 4.47
C ILE A 177 -7.93 19.23 3.72
N PHE A 178 -6.89 18.78 4.40
CA PHE A 178 -5.92 17.81 3.92
C PHE A 178 -6.22 16.45 4.57
N SER A 179 -6.78 15.51 3.81
CA SER A 179 -7.15 14.18 4.28
C SER A 179 -6.20 13.13 3.73
N HIS A 180 -5.80 12.19 4.55
CA HIS A 180 -4.90 11.08 4.22
C HIS A 180 -5.67 9.75 4.18
N ASP A 181 -5.52 9.00 3.08
CA ASP A 181 -5.99 7.62 2.94
C ASP A 181 -5.39 6.94 1.71
N ASP A 182 -4.59 5.90 1.89
CA ASP A 182 -3.99 5.17 0.79
C ASP A 182 -4.92 4.06 0.28
N TRP A 183 -5.09 4.00 -1.05
CA TRP A 183 -5.99 3.05 -1.71
C TRP A 183 -5.26 2.04 -2.59
N GLY A 184 -3.95 2.05 -2.57
CA GLY A 184 -3.13 1.18 -3.41
C GLY A 184 -1.67 1.14 -3.01
N THR A 185 -0.93 0.33 -3.74
CA THR A 185 0.53 0.31 -3.76
C THR A 185 1.05 1.27 -4.83
N LYS A 186 2.37 1.35 -5.01
CA LYS A 186 2.97 2.09 -6.12
C LYS A 186 2.61 1.55 -7.52
N ASP A 187 2.13 0.32 -7.60
CA ASP A 187 1.91 -0.40 -8.86
C ASP A 187 0.44 -0.71 -9.17
N SER A 188 -0.42 -0.76 -8.15
CA SER A 188 -1.84 -1.15 -8.29
C SER A 188 -2.69 -0.63 -7.14
N LEU A 189 -4.01 -0.58 -7.36
CA LEU A 189 -4.97 -0.47 -6.26
C LEU A 189 -4.88 -1.69 -5.34
N PHE A 190 -5.28 -1.54 -4.08
CA PHE A 190 -5.41 -2.67 -3.15
C PHE A 190 -6.54 -3.63 -3.57
N MET A 191 -7.61 -3.10 -4.17
CA MET A 191 -8.80 -3.83 -4.58
C MET A 191 -9.23 -3.44 -6.00
N HIS A 192 -10.10 -4.26 -6.62
CA HIS A 192 -10.65 -3.95 -7.93
C HIS A 192 -11.34 -2.58 -7.93
N PRO A 193 -11.20 -1.75 -9.00
CA PRO A 193 -11.84 -0.44 -9.06
C PRO A 193 -13.34 -0.45 -8.79
N ASP A 194 -14.06 -1.47 -9.27
CA ASP A 194 -15.50 -1.58 -9.04
C ASP A 194 -15.84 -1.90 -7.57
N MET A 195 -14.97 -2.63 -6.86
CA MET A 195 -15.11 -2.84 -5.42
C MET A 195 -14.89 -1.53 -4.66
N TRP A 196 -13.83 -0.77 -5.02
CA TRP A 196 -13.63 0.56 -4.44
C TRP A 196 -14.86 1.46 -4.67
N ARG A 197 -15.45 1.44 -5.89
CA ARG A 197 -16.67 2.19 -6.19
C ARG A 197 -17.86 1.73 -5.37
N ALA A 198 -18.03 0.42 -5.19
CA ALA A 198 -19.16 -0.15 -4.45
C ALA A 198 -19.11 0.23 -2.95
N PHE A 199 -17.95 0.18 -2.32
CA PHE A 199 -17.81 0.37 -0.88
C PHE A 199 -17.42 1.79 -0.47
N PHE A 200 -16.59 2.49 -1.25
CA PHE A 200 -15.93 3.71 -0.80
C PHE A 200 -16.32 4.96 -1.56
N LYS A 201 -16.77 4.86 -2.83
CA LYS A 201 -17.06 6.05 -3.65
C LYS A 201 -18.13 6.96 -3.02
N GLU A 202 -19.25 6.41 -2.55
CA GLU A 202 -20.33 7.19 -1.93
C GLU A 202 -19.93 7.74 -0.55
N PRO A 203 -19.33 6.97 0.37
CA PRO A 203 -18.71 7.48 1.59
C PRO A 203 -17.80 8.69 1.37
N TYR A 204 -16.87 8.61 0.41
CA TYR A 204 -15.99 9.75 0.10
C TYR A 204 -16.72 10.90 -0.60
N ARG A 205 -17.73 10.64 -1.42
CA ARG A 205 -18.58 11.72 -1.99
C ARG A 205 -19.28 12.49 -0.89
N ARG A 206 -19.82 11.85 0.12
CA ARG A 206 -20.40 12.50 1.30
C ARG A 206 -19.36 13.35 2.03
N PHE A 207 -18.18 12.79 2.27
CA PHE A 207 -17.10 13.45 2.99
C PHE A 207 -16.55 14.68 2.25
N TYR A 208 -16.08 14.52 1.01
CA TYR A 208 -15.54 15.64 0.22
C TYR A 208 -16.63 16.63 -0.22
N GLY A 209 -17.83 16.15 -0.50
CA GLY A 209 -18.99 17.00 -0.77
C GLY A 209 -19.30 17.93 0.39
N TYR A 210 -19.23 17.44 1.63
CA TYR A 210 -19.38 18.28 2.82
C TYR A 210 -18.27 19.35 2.91
N ILE A 211 -17.00 18.98 2.77
CA ILE A 211 -15.87 19.91 2.78
C ILE A 211 -16.07 21.04 1.76
N ARG A 212 -16.44 20.67 0.53
CA ARG A 212 -16.72 21.60 -0.57
C ARG A 212 -17.91 22.52 -0.27
N SER A 213 -18.98 21.99 0.32
CA SER A 213 -20.17 22.77 0.68
C SER A 213 -19.88 23.83 1.74
N ARG A 214 -18.81 23.64 2.51
CA ARG A 214 -18.33 24.60 3.52
C ARG A 214 -17.34 25.63 2.97
N GLY A 215 -17.06 25.60 1.65
CA GLY A 215 -16.13 26.51 0.98
C GLY A 215 -14.65 26.15 1.18
N CYS A 216 -14.33 25.02 1.77
CA CYS A 216 -12.95 24.56 1.94
C CYS A 216 -12.45 23.83 0.68
N ILE A 217 -11.16 23.95 0.40
CA ILE A 217 -10.47 23.18 -0.63
C ILE A 217 -10.22 21.77 -0.11
N ALA A 218 -10.55 20.75 -0.91
CA ALA A 218 -10.35 19.35 -0.58
C ALA A 218 -9.02 18.84 -1.18
N ILE A 219 -8.05 18.52 -0.33
CA ILE A 219 -6.82 17.82 -0.70
C ILE A 219 -6.91 16.38 -0.18
N HIS A 220 -6.64 15.44 -1.06
CA HIS A 220 -6.49 14.02 -0.72
C HIS A 220 -5.04 13.60 -0.87
N HIS A 221 -4.46 13.02 0.17
CA HIS A 221 -3.16 12.37 0.10
C HIS A 221 -3.34 10.87 -0.15
N ALA A 222 -2.65 10.40 -1.17
CA ALA A 222 -2.36 8.99 -1.40
C ALA A 222 -1.10 8.88 -2.26
N ASP A 223 -0.09 8.18 -1.77
CA ASP A 223 1.13 7.88 -2.52
C ASP A 223 1.04 6.51 -3.21
N SER A 224 0.02 6.37 -4.02
CA SER A 224 -0.44 5.13 -4.62
C SER A 224 -0.64 5.26 -6.13
N TYR A 225 -0.72 4.11 -6.82
CA TYR A 225 -1.16 4.03 -8.22
C TYR A 225 -2.68 4.08 -8.30
N LEU A 226 -3.25 5.24 -8.65
CA LEU A 226 -4.70 5.48 -8.64
C LEU A 226 -5.32 5.77 -10.02
N VAL A 227 -4.57 5.56 -11.10
CA VAL A 227 -5.04 5.80 -12.47
C VAL A 227 -6.42 5.21 -12.75
N PRO A 228 -6.78 3.97 -12.30
CA PRO A 228 -8.08 3.38 -12.60
C PRO A 228 -9.30 4.08 -11.98
N ILE A 229 -9.08 4.92 -10.96
CA ILE A 229 -10.15 5.64 -10.23
C ILE A 229 -9.96 7.16 -10.24
N VAL A 230 -9.05 7.69 -11.07
CA VAL A 230 -8.73 9.12 -11.07
C VAL A 230 -9.92 10.02 -11.45
N ASP A 231 -10.78 9.57 -12.35
CA ASP A 231 -12.02 10.28 -12.68
C ASP A 231 -13.01 10.27 -11.51
N ASP A 232 -13.08 9.15 -10.79
CA ASP A 232 -13.88 9.03 -9.57
C ASP A 232 -13.39 10.00 -8.50
N MET A 233 -12.07 10.19 -8.35
CA MET A 233 -11.48 11.15 -7.41
C MET A 233 -11.96 12.58 -7.69
N ALA A 234 -11.94 13.01 -8.95
CA ALA A 234 -12.47 14.32 -9.34
C ALA A 234 -13.99 14.42 -9.12
N GLU A 235 -14.75 13.37 -9.43
CA GLU A 235 -16.21 13.33 -9.29
C GLU A 235 -16.69 13.43 -7.84
N ILE A 236 -15.99 12.78 -6.89
CA ILE A 236 -16.33 12.84 -5.46
C ILE A 236 -15.96 14.16 -4.80
N GLY A 237 -15.28 15.07 -5.50
CA GLY A 237 -15.01 16.43 -5.04
C GLY A 237 -13.60 16.72 -4.56
N ILE A 238 -12.64 15.81 -4.76
CA ILE A 238 -11.22 16.06 -4.54
C ILE A 238 -10.75 17.11 -5.56
N GLN A 239 -10.02 18.12 -5.10
CA GLN A 239 -9.49 19.19 -5.96
C GLN A 239 -7.97 19.09 -6.15
N VAL A 240 -7.28 18.53 -5.17
CA VAL A 240 -5.84 18.32 -5.23
C VAL A 240 -5.56 16.89 -4.79
N TRP A 241 -4.85 16.15 -5.61
CA TRP A 241 -4.27 14.86 -5.23
C TRP A 241 -2.80 15.08 -4.89
N GLN A 242 -2.48 15.01 -3.59
CA GLN A 242 -1.12 15.06 -3.09
C GLN A 242 -0.57 13.64 -2.92
N GLY A 243 0.71 13.44 -3.21
CA GLY A 243 1.36 12.14 -3.20
C GLY A 243 1.39 11.45 -4.56
N VAL A 244 0.99 12.14 -5.65
CA VAL A 244 0.97 11.49 -6.96
C VAL A 244 2.34 10.96 -7.36
N LEU A 245 2.44 9.64 -7.50
CA LEU A 245 3.67 8.94 -7.85
C LEU A 245 4.02 9.11 -9.34
N PRO A 246 5.32 9.11 -9.72
CA PRO A 246 5.75 9.10 -11.12
C PRO A 246 5.14 7.95 -11.94
N GLU A 247 4.92 6.80 -11.31
CA GLU A 247 4.33 5.59 -11.89
C GLU A 247 2.91 5.81 -12.45
N ASN A 248 2.23 6.87 -12.02
CA ASN A 248 0.91 7.26 -12.55
C ASN A 248 0.97 7.97 -13.92
N ASP A 249 2.14 8.17 -14.54
CA ASP A 249 2.32 8.94 -15.77
C ASP A 249 1.65 10.32 -15.70
N ILE A 250 2.20 11.18 -14.85
CA ILE A 250 1.63 12.52 -14.55
C ILE A 250 1.32 13.32 -15.83
N PRO A 251 2.21 13.40 -16.86
CA PRO A 251 1.88 14.09 -18.10
C PRO A 251 0.66 13.53 -18.83
N ALA A 252 0.44 12.22 -18.76
CA ALA A 252 -0.74 11.61 -19.37
C ALA A 252 -2.00 11.90 -18.53
N LEU A 253 -1.90 11.87 -17.20
CA LEU A 253 -2.99 12.29 -16.30
C LEU A 253 -3.40 13.76 -16.55
N GLN A 254 -2.44 14.66 -16.71
CA GLN A 254 -2.72 16.07 -17.00
C GLN A 254 -3.52 16.23 -18.31
N ARG A 255 -3.11 15.51 -19.37
CA ARG A 255 -3.86 15.51 -20.65
C ARG A 255 -5.26 14.94 -20.51
N HIS A 256 -5.45 13.90 -19.68
CA HIS A 256 -6.73 13.26 -19.43
C HIS A 256 -7.65 14.13 -18.58
N LEU A 257 -7.15 14.64 -17.47
CA LEU A 257 -7.94 15.39 -16.48
C LEU A 257 -8.28 16.82 -16.92
N GLN A 258 -7.48 17.43 -17.78
CA GLN A 258 -7.71 18.78 -18.31
C GLN A 258 -8.00 19.82 -17.21
N GLY A 259 -7.28 19.77 -16.10
CA GLY A 259 -7.40 20.69 -14.98
C GLY A 259 -8.54 20.42 -14.00
N LYS A 260 -9.24 19.28 -14.11
CA LYS A 260 -10.26 18.87 -13.13
C LYS A 260 -9.66 18.55 -11.76
N LEU A 261 -8.40 18.18 -11.72
CA LEU A 261 -7.67 17.82 -10.52
C LEU A 261 -6.25 18.40 -10.59
N VAL A 262 -5.80 19.07 -9.54
CA VAL A 262 -4.41 19.49 -9.40
C VAL A 262 -3.60 18.32 -8.87
N LEU A 263 -2.48 18.02 -9.53
CA LEU A 263 -1.57 16.95 -9.15
C LEU A 263 -0.39 17.52 -8.36
N MET A 264 -0.17 17.05 -7.13
CA MET A 264 0.94 17.47 -6.26
C MET A 264 1.80 16.26 -5.91
N GLY A 265 3.04 16.24 -6.41
CA GLY A 265 3.93 15.09 -6.22
C GLY A 265 5.00 15.00 -7.30
N GLY A 266 5.19 13.81 -7.85
CA GLY A 266 6.11 13.52 -8.95
C GLY A 266 7.57 13.36 -8.56
N ILE A 267 7.95 13.65 -7.31
CA ILE A 267 9.31 13.46 -6.78
C ILE A 267 9.28 12.24 -5.87
N GLY A 268 9.72 11.09 -6.41
CA GLY A 268 9.64 9.80 -5.73
C GLY A 268 10.52 9.70 -4.48
N ALA A 269 10.11 8.85 -3.55
CA ALA A 269 10.79 8.60 -2.27
C ALA A 269 12.25 8.11 -2.39
N ALA A 270 12.63 7.54 -3.53
CA ALA A 270 13.97 6.98 -3.73
C ALA A 270 15.13 7.97 -3.55
N ILE A 271 14.86 9.28 -3.66
CA ILE A 271 15.88 10.33 -3.42
C ILE A 271 15.95 10.79 -1.97
N ASP A 272 15.00 10.43 -1.11
CA ASP A 272 15.02 10.82 0.31
C ASP A 272 15.87 9.85 1.12
N ARG A 273 17.18 9.94 0.93
CA ARG A 273 18.20 9.13 1.59
C ARG A 273 19.22 10.04 2.26
N SER A 274 19.80 9.56 3.35
CA SER A 274 20.84 10.31 4.08
C SER A 274 22.10 10.58 3.24
N ASP A 275 22.38 9.72 2.25
CA ASP A 275 23.53 9.74 1.36
C ASP A 275 23.25 10.36 -0.03
N ALA A 276 22.00 10.76 -0.29
CA ALA A 276 21.64 11.36 -1.56
C ALA A 276 22.39 12.67 -1.80
N THR A 277 23.07 12.76 -2.93
CA THR A 277 23.85 13.95 -3.29
C THR A 277 22.95 15.07 -3.83
N ALA A 278 23.41 16.32 -3.70
CA ALA A 278 22.72 17.46 -4.30
C ALA A 278 22.50 17.26 -5.81
N GLY A 279 23.48 16.67 -6.51
CA GLY A 279 23.41 16.38 -7.94
C GLY A 279 22.21 15.46 -8.26
N GLU A 280 22.08 14.33 -7.56
CA GLU A 280 20.98 13.37 -7.76
C GLU A 280 19.62 14.01 -7.54
N VAL A 281 19.44 14.71 -6.42
CA VAL A 281 18.17 15.35 -6.06
C VAL A 281 17.82 16.45 -7.07
N CYS A 282 18.76 17.32 -7.40
CA CYS A 282 18.53 18.38 -8.37
C CYS A 282 18.22 17.84 -9.77
N ASP A 283 18.90 16.79 -10.22
CA ASP A 283 18.67 16.21 -11.55
C ASP A 283 17.31 15.49 -11.62
N TYR A 284 16.93 14.79 -10.57
CA TYR A 284 15.58 14.19 -10.45
C TYR A 284 14.50 15.29 -10.51
N THR A 285 14.62 16.30 -9.68
CA THR A 285 13.67 17.42 -9.61
C THR A 285 13.55 18.14 -10.95
N ARG A 286 14.66 18.43 -11.63
CA ARG A 286 14.65 19.08 -12.98
C ARG A 286 13.90 18.25 -14.01
N ARG A 287 14.06 16.92 -14.02
CA ARG A 287 13.31 16.04 -14.92
C ARG A 287 11.82 16.10 -14.66
N THR A 288 11.41 16.01 -13.40
CA THR A 288 10.02 16.16 -12.99
C THR A 288 9.44 17.51 -13.45
N LEU A 289 10.15 18.61 -13.20
CA LEU A 289 9.72 19.95 -13.63
C LEU A 289 9.52 20.03 -15.14
N ARG A 290 10.48 19.53 -15.92
CA ARG A 290 10.42 19.56 -17.39
C ARG A 290 9.28 18.69 -17.96
N ALA A 291 9.03 17.55 -17.32
CA ALA A 291 7.99 16.62 -17.77
C ALA A 291 6.59 17.11 -17.43
N CYS A 292 6.40 17.65 -16.21
CA CYS A 292 5.07 17.84 -15.63
C CYS A 292 4.61 19.32 -15.62
N CYS A 293 5.52 20.29 -15.43
CA CYS A 293 5.08 21.70 -15.33
C CYS A 293 4.44 22.26 -16.62
N PRO A 294 4.91 21.89 -17.85
CA PRO A 294 4.26 22.39 -19.07
C PRO A 294 2.79 22.00 -19.23
N GLY A 295 2.35 20.88 -18.60
CA GLY A 295 0.95 20.44 -18.60
C GLY A 295 0.01 21.28 -17.73
N GLY A 296 0.54 22.13 -16.84
CA GLY A 296 -0.23 22.91 -15.89
C GLY A 296 -0.85 22.08 -14.76
N HIS A 297 -1.57 22.72 -13.84
CA HIS A 297 -2.26 22.07 -12.70
C HIS A 297 -1.37 21.08 -11.94
N PHE A 298 -0.10 21.46 -11.72
CA PHE A 298 0.91 20.63 -11.10
C PHE A 298 1.72 21.39 -10.06
N ILE A 299 1.96 20.75 -8.92
CA ILE A 299 2.86 21.23 -7.85
C ILE A 299 3.92 20.16 -7.62
N PRO A 300 5.19 20.40 -7.97
CA PRO A 300 6.26 19.45 -7.69
C PRO A 300 6.44 19.29 -6.18
N SER A 301 6.37 18.06 -5.70
CA SER A 301 6.66 17.76 -4.29
C SER A 301 7.15 16.33 -4.14
N ILE A 302 7.78 16.06 -3.00
CA ILE A 302 8.03 14.68 -2.60
C ILE A 302 6.68 13.99 -2.37
N THR A 303 6.59 12.71 -2.69
CA THR A 303 5.31 12.01 -2.75
C THR A 303 4.77 11.62 -1.38
N TYR A 304 5.61 11.50 -0.35
CA TYR A 304 5.19 11.11 1.00
C TYR A 304 5.62 12.15 2.05
N GLY A 305 4.93 12.11 3.20
CA GLY A 305 5.25 12.94 4.35
C GLY A 305 5.09 14.44 4.13
N LEU A 306 5.49 15.19 5.15
CA LEU A 306 5.57 16.64 5.13
C LEU A 306 7.03 17.08 4.90
N PRO A 307 7.30 18.34 4.50
CA PRO A 307 8.66 18.85 4.33
C PRO A 307 9.54 18.58 5.54
N GLY A 308 10.75 18.08 5.32
CA GLY A 308 11.69 17.73 6.39
C GLY A 308 11.31 16.51 7.22
N ALA A 309 10.41 15.66 6.73
CA ALA A 309 9.92 14.49 7.46
C ALA A 309 11.03 13.50 7.82
N VAL A 310 12.02 13.30 6.93
CA VAL A 310 13.16 12.40 7.16
C VAL A 310 14.47 13.17 7.02
N TYR A 311 14.79 13.68 5.81
CA TYR A 311 16.08 14.35 5.53
C TYR A 311 15.87 15.79 5.04
N PRO A 312 15.94 16.81 5.93
CA PRO A 312 15.64 18.21 5.58
C PRO A 312 16.52 18.82 4.47
N HIS A 313 17.73 18.27 4.22
CA HIS A 313 18.59 18.74 3.13
C HIS A 313 18.01 18.41 1.75
N ILE A 314 17.19 17.38 1.62
CA ILE A 314 16.51 16.99 0.38
C ILE A 314 15.50 18.07 -0.02
N ASP A 315 14.65 18.53 0.92
CA ASP A 315 13.70 19.62 0.67
C ASP A 315 14.41 20.87 0.16
N ARG A 316 15.55 21.22 0.76
CA ARG A 316 16.34 22.37 0.32
C ARG A 316 16.79 22.24 -1.13
N TYR A 317 17.31 21.07 -1.55
CA TYR A 317 17.76 20.88 -2.93
C TYR A 317 16.60 20.88 -3.93
N ILE A 318 15.43 20.35 -3.55
CA ILE A 318 14.21 20.45 -4.32
C ILE A 318 13.81 21.92 -4.51
N ASP A 319 13.74 22.69 -3.43
CA ASP A 319 13.32 24.09 -3.44
C ASP A 319 14.27 24.97 -4.24
N GLU A 320 15.59 24.82 -4.05
CA GLU A 320 16.62 25.54 -4.82
C GLU A 320 16.51 25.24 -6.34
N THR A 321 16.16 23.99 -6.69
CA THR A 321 15.98 23.58 -8.08
C THR A 321 14.71 24.20 -8.69
N ILE A 322 13.62 24.30 -7.93
CA ILE A 322 12.39 24.96 -8.37
C ILE A 322 12.63 26.46 -8.55
N ASP A 323 13.37 27.11 -7.63
CA ASP A 323 13.74 28.52 -7.74
C ASP A 323 14.56 28.79 -9.00
N ALA A 324 15.54 27.94 -9.31
CA ALA A 324 16.34 28.02 -10.53
C ALA A 324 15.49 27.83 -11.80
N TYR A 325 14.54 26.90 -11.79
CA TYR A 325 13.58 26.70 -12.89
C TYR A 325 12.73 27.94 -13.12
N ASN A 326 12.17 28.54 -12.05
CA ASN A 326 11.37 29.76 -12.09
C ASN A 326 12.16 30.98 -12.60
N ALA A 327 13.47 31.04 -12.29
CA ALA A 327 14.38 32.06 -12.77
C ALA A 327 14.84 31.85 -14.25
N GLY A 328 14.38 30.79 -14.91
CA GLY A 328 14.78 30.46 -16.29
C GLY A 328 16.26 30.03 -16.42
N VAL A 329 16.89 29.60 -15.33
CA VAL A 329 18.28 29.14 -15.35
C VAL A 329 18.36 27.79 -16.05
N HIS A 330 19.09 27.75 -17.18
CA HIS A 330 19.30 26.52 -17.96
C HIS A 330 20.38 25.67 -17.29
N LEU A 331 19.94 24.69 -16.48
CA LEU A 331 20.84 23.75 -15.83
C LEU A 331 20.92 22.45 -16.68
N PRO A 332 22.12 21.89 -16.95
CA PRO A 332 22.25 20.66 -17.71
C PRO A 332 21.56 19.49 -16.99
N VAL A 333 20.94 18.60 -17.75
CA VAL A 333 20.33 17.35 -17.27
C VAL A 333 21.08 16.19 -17.86
N PHE A 334 21.55 15.29 -17.04
CA PHE A 334 22.14 14.03 -17.50
C PHE A 334 21.03 13.04 -17.87
N PRO A 335 21.13 12.32 -19.00
CA PRO A 335 20.12 11.33 -19.38
C PRO A 335 20.13 10.17 -18.37
N LEU A 336 18.95 9.87 -17.79
CA LEU A 336 18.72 8.58 -17.14
C LEU A 336 18.17 7.57 -18.16
N PRO A 337 18.32 6.27 -17.88
CA PRO A 337 17.63 5.25 -18.65
C PRO A 337 16.11 5.50 -18.63
N PRO A 338 15.39 5.21 -19.74
CA PRO A 338 13.96 5.42 -19.80
C PRO A 338 13.24 4.52 -18.81
N GLU A 339 12.43 5.12 -17.94
CA GLU A 339 11.49 4.35 -17.10
C GLU A 339 10.46 3.64 -18.00
N PRO A 340 10.04 2.41 -17.65
CA PRO A 340 9.07 1.68 -18.45
C PRO A 340 7.72 2.41 -18.42
N ARG A 341 7.30 2.95 -19.58
CA ARG A 341 6.01 3.61 -19.74
C ARG A 341 4.87 2.59 -19.63
N ARG A 342 4.03 2.69 -18.61
CA ARG A 342 2.76 1.97 -18.55
C ARG A 342 1.70 2.75 -19.34
N SER A 343 0.92 2.06 -20.20
CA SER A 343 -0.14 2.68 -21.00
C SER A 343 -1.33 3.08 -20.12
N LEU A 344 -1.82 4.30 -20.27
CA LEU A 344 -3.09 4.80 -19.70
C LEU A 344 -4.36 4.18 -20.32
N ALA A 345 -4.21 3.32 -21.34
CA ALA A 345 -5.39 2.64 -21.87
C ALA A 345 -6.08 1.91 -20.71
N PRO A 346 -7.37 2.17 -20.44
CA PRO A 346 -8.11 1.36 -19.49
C PRO A 346 -7.98 -0.07 -19.98
N ARG A 347 -7.24 -0.89 -19.23
CA ARG A 347 -7.26 -2.33 -19.47
C ARG A 347 -8.70 -2.72 -19.24
N ALA A 348 -9.37 -3.13 -20.33
CA ALA A 348 -10.76 -3.50 -20.30
C ALA A 348 -10.98 -4.44 -19.11
N SER A 349 -11.80 -4.00 -18.16
CA SER A 349 -12.32 -4.88 -17.12
C SER A 349 -13.04 -6.01 -17.86
N ALA A 350 -12.50 -7.21 -17.76
CA ALA A 350 -13.27 -8.36 -18.15
C ALA A 350 -14.50 -8.36 -17.24
N PRO A 351 -15.73 -8.36 -17.77
CA PRO A 351 -16.93 -8.40 -16.94
C PRO A 351 -16.80 -9.63 -16.06
N ALA A 352 -17.16 -9.50 -14.78
CA ALA A 352 -17.36 -10.63 -13.90
C ALA A 352 -18.30 -11.60 -14.62
N ALA A 353 -17.75 -12.69 -15.14
CA ALA A 353 -18.48 -13.62 -15.98
C ALA A 353 -19.57 -14.25 -15.12
N ALA A 354 -20.81 -13.95 -15.45
CA ALA A 354 -21.96 -14.68 -14.96
C ALA A 354 -21.75 -16.17 -15.25
N VAL A 355 -21.77 -16.97 -14.20
CA VAL A 355 -21.51 -18.41 -14.22
C VAL A 355 -22.64 -19.06 -14.98
N SER A 356 -22.40 -19.53 -16.21
CA SER A 356 -23.21 -20.57 -16.82
C SER A 356 -22.72 -21.91 -16.29
N GLU A 357 -23.55 -22.61 -15.57
CA GLU A 357 -23.31 -23.99 -15.13
C GLU A 357 -23.34 -24.93 -16.35
N THR A 358 -22.21 -25.57 -16.65
CA THR A 358 -22.14 -26.75 -17.53
C THR A 358 -21.55 -27.90 -16.73
N PRO A 359 -22.10 -29.13 -16.87
CA PRO A 359 -21.69 -30.29 -16.07
C PRO A 359 -20.38 -30.88 -16.60
N ALA A 360 -19.40 -31.03 -15.72
CA ALA A 360 -18.15 -31.71 -16.01
C ALA A 360 -18.24 -33.20 -15.71
N GLU A 361 -17.95 -34.06 -16.69
CA GLU A 361 -18.10 -35.52 -16.57
C GLU A 361 -16.81 -36.37 -16.59
N GLN A 362 -15.61 -35.77 -16.77
CA GLN A 362 -14.34 -36.53 -16.81
C GLN A 362 -13.33 -36.02 -15.77
N GLY A 363 -12.32 -36.84 -15.41
CA GLY A 363 -11.35 -36.51 -14.35
C GLY A 363 -10.55 -35.21 -14.58
N GLU A 364 -10.15 -34.92 -15.83
CA GLU A 364 -9.49 -33.67 -16.20
C GLU A 364 -10.41 -32.46 -16.02
N ASP A 365 -11.71 -32.60 -16.26
CA ASP A 365 -12.72 -31.58 -16.02
C ASP A 365 -12.87 -31.27 -14.52
N LEU A 366 -12.70 -32.28 -13.62
CA LEU A 366 -12.76 -32.07 -12.18
C LEU A 366 -11.54 -31.30 -11.65
N LEU A 367 -10.33 -31.61 -12.11
CA LEU A 367 -9.14 -30.86 -11.76
C LEU A 367 -9.21 -29.41 -12.24
N ALA A 368 -9.71 -29.20 -13.47
CA ALA A 368 -9.97 -27.88 -13.99
C ALA A 368 -11.02 -27.10 -13.16
N ALA A 369 -12.08 -27.80 -12.70
CA ALA A 369 -13.09 -27.21 -11.82
C ALA A 369 -12.52 -26.87 -10.44
N VAL A 370 -11.65 -27.70 -9.87
CA VAL A 370 -10.89 -27.43 -8.63
C VAL A 370 -10.02 -26.20 -8.82
N ALA A 371 -9.23 -26.13 -9.90
CA ALA A 371 -8.38 -24.98 -10.21
C ALA A 371 -9.20 -23.68 -10.35
N ALA A 372 -10.32 -23.73 -11.07
CA ALA A 372 -11.20 -22.58 -11.22
C ALA A 372 -11.86 -22.14 -9.90
N ALA A 373 -12.22 -23.08 -9.01
CA ALA A 373 -12.78 -22.76 -7.70
C ALA A 373 -11.72 -22.17 -6.76
N THR A 374 -10.48 -22.68 -6.80
CA THR A 374 -9.33 -22.12 -6.07
C THR A 374 -9.07 -20.70 -6.52
N LYS A 375 -8.88 -20.49 -7.84
CA LYS A 375 -8.64 -19.17 -8.44
C LYS A 375 -9.69 -18.12 -8.04
N ARG A 376 -10.97 -18.55 -7.89
CA ARG A 376 -12.08 -17.65 -7.53
C ARG A 376 -12.32 -17.52 -6.04
N GLY A 377 -11.53 -18.15 -5.19
CA GLY A 377 -11.73 -18.12 -3.74
C GLY A 377 -13.05 -18.74 -3.25
N GLN A 378 -13.61 -19.72 -3.97
CA GLN A 378 -14.92 -20.32 -3.68
C GLN A 378 -14.80 -21.51 -2.72
N GLN A 379 -14.50 -21.26 -1.44
CA GLN A 379 -14.13 -22.28 -0.46
C GLN A 379 -15.15 -23.44 -0.36
N LYS A 380 -16.43 -23.13 -0.15
CA LYS A 380 -17.47 -24.19 -0.02
C LYS A 380 -17.54 -25.10 -1.26
N LYS A 381 -17.48 -24.49 -2.45
CA LYS A 381 -17.48 -25.21 -3.73
C LYS A 381 -16.20 -26.01 -3.92
N LEU A 382 -15.05 -25.43 -3.56
CA LEU A 382 -13.75 -26.07 -3.65
C LEU A 382 -13.69 -27.34 -2.81
N LEU A 383 -14.08 -27.26 -1.53
CA LEU A 383 -14.08 -28.42 -0.63
C LEU A 383 -14.99 -29.55 -1.15
N ALA A 384 -16.18 -29.21 -1.65
CA ALA A 384 -17.08 -30.20 -2.27
C ALA A 384 -16.50 -30.84 -3.55
N LEU A 385 -15.74 -30.06 -4.36
CA LEU A 385 -15.06 -30.57 -5.54
C LEU A 385 -13.89 -31.49 -5.18
N VAL A 386 -13.15 -31.17 -4.11
CA VAL A 386 -12.08 -32.02 -3.57
C VAL A 386 -12.65 -33.37 -3.11
N ASP A 387 -13.73 -33.38 -2.33
CA ASP A 387 -14.42 -34.63 -1.91
C ASP A 387 -14.88 -35.46 -3.11
N LYS A 388 -15.46 -34.79 -4.10
CA LYS A 388 -15.91 -35.46 -5.33
C LYS A 388 -14.73 -36.04 -6.13
N ALA A 389 -13.61 -35.37 -6.20
CA ALA A 389 -12.40 -35.81 -6.88
C ALA A 389 -11.81 -37.05 -6.17
N LEU A 390 -11.68 -37.00 -4.85
CA LEU A 390 -11.23 -38.13 -4.02
C LEU A 390 -12.16 -39.34 -4.19
N SER A 391 -13.48 -39.15 -4.15
CA SER A 391 -14.46 -40.24 -4.32
C SER A 391 -14.44 -40.89 -5.69
N ARG A 392 -13.92 -40.22 -6.72
CA ARG A 392 -13.68 -40.73 -8.07
C ARG A 392 -12.31 -41.37 -8.27
N GLY A 393 -11.51 -41.47 -7.21
CA GLY A 393 -10.20 -42.11 -7.23
C GLY A 393 -9.07 -41.23 -7.79
N ILE A 394 -9.29 -39.90 -7.94
CA ILE A 394 -8.22 -38.99 -8.30
C ILE A 394 -7.30 -38.85 -7.07
N SER A 395 -5.99 -39.01 -7.27
CA SER A 395 -5.04 -38.97 -6.15
C SER A 395 -5.01 -37.57 -5.48
N ALA A 396 -4.80 -37.57 -4.17
CA ALA A 396 -4.65 -36.31 -3.45
C ALA A 396 -3.50 -35.43 -4.01
N GLN A 397 -2.45 -36.09 -4.54
CA GLN A 397 -1.33 -35.42 -5.20
C GLN A 397 -1.74 -34.74 -6.52
N ASP A 398 -2.56 -35.40 -7.34
CA ASP A 398 -3.06 -34.82 -8.59
C ASP A 398 -4.04 -33.66 -8.32
N ILE A 399 -4.88 -33.78 -7.29
CA ILE A 399 -5.78 -32.69 -6.86
C ILE A 399 -4.96 -31.49 -6.39
N LEU A 400 -3.90 -31.71 -5.61
CA LEU A 400 -3.01 -30.65 -5.13
C LEU A 400 -2.29 -29.97 -6.31
N SER A 401 -1.62 -30.74 -7.18
CA SER A 401 -0.79 -30.19 -8.26
C SER A 401 -1.62 -29.68 -9.45
N GLY A 402 -2.54 -30.50 -9.99
CA GLY A 402 -3.34 -30.19 -11.17
C GLY A 402 -4.56 -29.31 -10.90
N GLY A 403 -4.99 -29.23 -9.63
CA GLY A 403 -6.12 -28.42 -9.18
C GLY A 403 -5.69 -27.19 -8.41
N LEU A 404 -5.28 -27.36 -7.15
CA LEU A 404 -5.04 -26.24 -6.21
C LEU A 404 -3.88 -25.36 -6.65
N ILE A 405 -2.70 -25.95 -6.88
CA ILE A 405 -1.48 -25.18 -7.28
C ILE A 405 -1.69 -24.53 -8.64
N LYS A 406 -2.30 -25.24 -9.59
CA LYS A 406 -2.64 -24.67 -10.90
C LYS A 406 -3.54 -23.45 -10.76
N GLY A 407 -4.59 -23.51 -9.93
CA GLY A 407 -5.49 -22.39 -9.68
C GLY A 407 -4.79 -21.18 -9.10
N MET A 408 -3.85 -21.39 -8.16
CA MET A 408 -3.01 -20.31 -7.58
C MET A 408 -2.06 -19.70 -8.61
N ASN A 409 -1.43 -20.53 -9.45
CA ASN A 409 -0.55 -20.04 -10.52
C ASN A 409 -1.31 -19.19 -11.54
N ASP A 410 -2.48 -19.69 -12.01
CA ASP A 410 -3.35 -18.94 -12.93
C ASP A 410 -3.82 -17.60 -12.33
N LEU A 411 -4.03 -17.54 -11.01
CA LEU A 411 -4.36 -16.30 -10.30
C LEU A 411 -3.14 -15.38 -10.18
N GLY A 412 -1.94 -15.94 -9.91
CA GLY A 412 -0.69 -15.20 -9.86
C GLY A 412 -0.35 -14.51 -11.20
N GLU A 413 -0.66 -15.16 -12.33
CA GLU A 413 -0.53 -14.54 -13.66
C GLU A 413 -1.52 -13.38 -13.85
N ASP A 414 -2.77 -13.54 -13.38
CA ASP A 414 -3.75 -12.46 -13.42
C ASP A 414 -3.34 -11.29 -12.52
N PHE A 415 -2.78 -11.58 -11.35
CA PHE A 415 -2.28 -10.56 -10.43
C PHE A 415 -1.11 -9.77 -11.05
N SER A 416 -0.10 -10.45 -11.60
CA SER A 416 1.03 -9.81 -12.30
C SER A 416 0.59 -8.98 -13.51
N ALA A 417 -0.52 -9.38 -14.15
CA ALA A 417 -1.13 -8.64 -15.27
C ALA A 417 -2.12 -7.56 -14.83
N SER A 418 -2.26 -7.29 -13.51
CA SER A 418 -3.23 -6.35 -12.92
C SER A 418 -4.70 -6.68 -13.28
N ARG A 419 -5.01 -7.97 -13.44
CA ARG A 419 -6.38 -8.49 -13.64
C ARG A 419 -6.98 -9.06 -12.37
N ALA A 420 -6.15 -9.37 -11.37
CA ALA A 420 -6.56 -9.73 -10.01
C ALA A 420 -5.87 -8.81 -9.01
N PHE A 421 -6.42 -8.70 -7.81
CA PHE A 421 -5.97 -7.80 -6.75
C PHE A 421 -5.72 -8.58 -5.46
N VAL A 422 -5.26 -7.87 -4.41
CA VAL A 422 -4.89 -8.51 -3.14
C VAL A 422 -6.03 -9.33 -2.53
N PRO A 423 -7.30 -8.87 -2.51
CA PRO A 423 -8.38 -9.66 -1.92
C PRO A 423 -8.56 -11.04 -2.57
N GLU A 424 -8.52 -11.13 -3.91
CA GLU A 424 -8.66 -12.40 -4.63
C GLU A 424 -7.52 -13.35 -4.27
N MET A 425 -6.28 -12.84 -4.12
CA MET A 425 -5.14 -13.64 -3.68
C MET A 425 -5.34 -14.19 -2.27
N LEU A 426 -5.80 -13.37 -1.33
CA LEU A 426 -6.08 -13.76 0.05
C LEU A 426 -7.18 -14.83 0.12
N MET A 427 -8.28 -14.63 -0.61
CA MET A 427 -9.39 -15.57 -0.66
C MET A 427 -8.95 -16.93 -1.24
N ALA A 428 -8.21 -16.94 -2.34
CA ALA A 428 -7.71 -18.17 -2.95
C ALA A 428 -6.74 -18.91 -2.02
N ALA A 429 -5.85 -18.19 -1.33
CA ALA A 429 -4.92 -18.79 -0.37
C ALA A 429 -5.65 -19.42 0.82
N ARG A 430 -6.65 -18.75 1.40
CA ARG A 430 -7.51 -19.33 2.46
C ARG A 430 -8.21 -20.61 1.97
N CYS A 431 -8.76 -20.57 0.75
CA CYS A 431 -9.39 -21.73 0.12
C CYS A 431 -8.41 -22.89 -0.06
N MET A 432 -7.21 -22.60 -0.55
CA MET A 432 -6.17 -23.59 -0.75
C MET A 432 -5.72 -24.20 0.58
N SER A 433 -5.51 -23.40 1.63
CA SER A 433 -5.17 -23.90 2.96
C SER A 433 -6.22 -24.85 3.51
N ALA A 434 -7.52 -24.52 3.38
CA ALA A 434 -8.62 -25.35 3.81
C ALA A 434 -8.67 -26.67 3.02
N ALA A 435 -8.52 -26.62 1.69
CA ALA A 435 -8.51 -27.80 0.82
C ALA A 435 -7.28 -28.70 1.07
N THR A 436 -6.11 -28.10 1.33
CA THR A 436 -4.89 -28.84 1.69
C THR A 436 -5.05 -29.56 3.03
N ALA A 437 -5.70 -28.92 4.02
CA ALA A 437 -6.02 -29.55 5.29
C ALA A 437 -6.94 -30.78 5.10
N GLN A 438 -7.92 -30.70 4.18
CA GLN A 438 -8.80 -31.82 3.82
C GLN A 438 -8.06 -32.94 3.09
N LEU A 439 -7.09 -32.61 2.21
CA LEU A 439 -6.28 -33.60 1.50
C LEU A 439 -5.23 -34.28 2.39
N LYS A 440 -4.82 -33.66 3.50
CA LYS A 440 -3.73 -34.11 4.37
C LYS A 440 -3.83 -35.60 4.79
N PRO A 441 -4.98 -36.16 5.22
CA PRO A 441 -5.11 -37.57 5.55
C PRO A 441 -4.81 -38.49 4.35
N HIS A 442 -5.22 -38.10 3.15
CA HIS A 442 -5.07 -38.88 1.91
C HIS A 442 -3.66 -38.79 1.30
N LEU A 443 -2.87 -37.78 1.69
CA LEU A 443 -1.45 -37.63 1.32
C LEU A 443 -0.53 -38.52 2.16
N VAL A 444 -0.94 -38.88 3.39
CA VAL A 444 -0.16 -39.72 4.33
C VAL A 444 -0.32 -41.20 4.03
N ASP A 445 -1.51 -41.66 3.61
CA ASP A 445 -1.82 -43.07 3.35
C ASP A 445 -1.08 -43.67 2.13
N GLY A 446 -0.49 -42.81 1.28
CA GLY A 446 0.29 -43.23 0.11
C GLY A 446 1.76 -43.56 0.37
N GLY A 447 2.21 -43.61 1.63
CA GLY A 447 3.61 -43.97 1.97
C GLY A 447 4.64 -42.88 1.61
N GLY A 448 4.18 -41.68 1.21
CA GLY A 448 5.02 -40.55 0.88
C GLY A 448 5.02 -39.51 2.01
N VAL A 449 6.18 -39.21 2.55
CA VAL A 449 6.44 -38.02 3.36
C VAL A 449 5.87 -36.81 2.60
N ARG A 450 5.22 -35.89 3.31
CA ARG A 450 4.78 -34.58 2.80
C ARG A 450 5.94 -33.93 2.04
N ARG A 451 5.98 -34.09 0.73
CA ARG A 451 7.02 -33.46 -0.09
C ARG A 451 6.55 -32.09 -0.51
N THR A 452 6.77 -31.11 0.36
CA THR A 452 6.94 -29.74 -0.12
C THR A 452 8.12 -29.72 -1.09
N ILE A 453 8.09 -28.88 -2.09
CA ILE A 453 9.21 -28.76 -3.05
C ILE A 453 10.46 -28.15 -2.40
N GLY A 454 10.30 -27.54 -1.23
CA GLY A 454 11.35 -26.92 -0.40
C GLY A 454 10.75 -26.14 0.76
N SER A 455 11.62 -25.45 1.48
CA SER A 455 11.25 -24.64 2.64
C SER A 455 11.88 -23.24 2.59
N ALA A 456 11.18 -22.25 3.14
CA ALA A 456 11.64 -20.87 3.21
C ALA A 456 11.40 -20.28 4.60
N CYS A 457 12.30 -19.44 5.10
CA CYS A 457 11.95 -18.47 6.14
C CYS A 457 11.80 -17.09 5.51
N ILE A 458 10.78 -16.34 5.97
CA ILE A 458 10.48 -15.02 5.45
C ILE A 458 10.29 -14.02 6.58
N GLY A 459 10.78 -12.80 6.41
CA GLY A 459 10.61 -11.74 7.40
C GLY A 459 10.82 -10.37 6.79
N THR A 460 10.24 -9.35 7.43
CA THR A 460 10.61 -7.96 7.17
C THR A 460 11.79 -7.59 8.06
N VAL A 461 12.83 -7.02 7.48
CA VAL A 461 14.09 -6.77 8.16
C VAL A 461 13.98 -5.79 9.32
N ARG A 462 14.97 -5.80 10.22
CA ARG A 462 15.04 -4.95 11.42
C ARG A 462 14.82 -3.46 11.09
N GLY A 463 14.01 -2.78 11.89
CA GLY A 463 13.64 -1.38 11.75
C GLY A 463 12.50 -1.16 10.74
N ASP A 464 12.00 -2.21 10.10
CA ASP A 464 10.90 -2.14 9.14
C ASP A 464 9.71 -2.97 9.63
N MET A 465 8.56 -2.31 9.75
CA MET A 465 7.33 -2.94 10.26
C MET A 465 6.31 -3.24 9.16
N HIS A 466 6.62 -2.93 7.91
CA HIS A 466 5.71 -3.14 6.79
C HIS A 466 5.68 -4.62 6.42
N ASP A 467 4.52 -5.24 6.56
CA ASP A 467 4.35 -6.68 6.38
C ASP A 467 3.45 -7.08 5.20
N ILE A 468 2.70 -6.15 4.62
CA ILE A 468 1.75 -6.43 3.52
C ILE A 468 2.43 -7.14 2.35
N GLY A 469 3.54 -6.60 1.85
CA GLY A 469 4.29 -7.18 0.75
C GLY A 469 4.88 -8.55 1.11
N LYS A 470 5.43 -8.67 2.33
CA LYS A 470 5.96 -9.91 2.89
C LYS A 470 4.87 -11.00 2.98
N ASN A 471 3.70 -10.64 3.52
CA ASN A 471 2.58 -11.56 3.67
C ASN A 471 2.07 -12.06 2.32
N LEU A 472 2.04 -11.19 1.31
CA LEU A 472 1.66 -11.58 -0.04
C LEU A 472 2.68 -12.58 -0.66
N VAL A 473 3.97 -12.35 -0.47
CA VAL A 473 5.02 -13.31 -0.90
C VAL A 473 4.88 -14.63 -0.16
N LYS A 474 4.67 -14.62 1.17
CA LYS A 474 4.40 -15.81 1.98
C LYS A 474 3.26 -16.63 1.39
N ILE A 475 2.11 -16.01 1.17
CA ILE A 475 0.91 -16.65 0.61
C ILE A 475 1.21 -17.30 -0.75
N MET A 476 1.95 -16.62 -1.62
CA MET A 476 2.32 -17.14 -2.93
C MET A 476 3.30 -18.30 -2.85
N LEU A 477 4.26 -18.28 -1.91
CA LEU A 477 5.18 -19.39 -1.66
C LEU A 477 4.43 -20.61 -1.12
N GLU A 478 3.56 -20.44 -0.11
CA GLU A 478 2.71 -21.50 0.43
C GLU A 478 1.79 -22.08 -0.65
N GLY A 479 1.19 -21.21 -1.46
CA GLY A 479 0.38 -21.58 -2.64
C GLY A 479 1.17 -22.33 -3.72
N SER A 480 2.47 -22.23 -3.73
CA SER A 480 3.37 -22.96 -4.62
C SER A 480 3.96 -24.24 -3.99
N ASN A 481 3.37 -24.72 -2.89
CA ASN A 481 3.81 -25.92 -2.15
C ASN A 481 5.22 -25.81 -1.53
N ILE A 482 5.61 -24.59 -1.12
CA ILE A 482 6.81 -24.32 -0.32
C ILE A 482 6.38 -24.18 1.15
N GLU A 483 7.08 -24.84 2.06
CA GLU A 483 6.85 -24.68 3.49
C GLU A 483 7.44 -23.34 3.96
N VAL A 484 6.63 -22.48 4.59
CA VAL A 484 7.07 -21.13 4.95
C VAL A 484 7.05 -20.91 6.46
N TYR A 485 8.18 -20.47 7.00
CA TYR A 485 8.36 -20.05 8.38
C TYR A 485 8.37 -18.52 8.43
N ASP A 486 7.26 -17.95 8.86
CA ASP A 486 7.08 -16.49 8.94
C ASP A 486 7.71 -15.95 10.24
N LEU A 487 8.71 -15.12 10.09
CA LEU A 487 9.44 -14.51 11.21
C LEU A 487 8.80 -13.19 11.67
N GLY A 488 7.78 -12.71 10.94
CA GLY A 488 7.12 -11.44 11.24
C GLY A 488 7.82 -10.22 10.65
N ALA A 489 7.67 -9.08 11.32
CA ALA A 489 8.31 -7.81 10.98
C ALA A 489 9.36 -7.42 12.03
N ASP A 490 10.21 -6.44 11.72
CA ASP A 490 11.32 -6.00 12.59
C ASP A 490 12.30 -7.13 12.97
N VAL A 491 12.59 -7.99 12.01
CA VAL A 491 13.37 -9.21 12.24
C VAL A 491 14.86 -8.92 12.18
N ALA A 492 15.56 -9.27 13.25
CA ALA A 492 17.00 -9.16 13.33
C ALA A 492 17.71 -10.08 12.31
N PRO A 493 18.81 -9.64 11.67
CA PRO A 493 19.56 -10.47 10.73
C PRO A 493 19.94 -11.85 11.28
N GLU A 494 20.28 -11.94 12.56
CA GLU A 494 20.62 -13.17 13.26
C GLU A 494 19.44 -14.17 13.31
N ALA A 495 18.20 -13.65 13.43
CA ALA A 495 17.01 -14.50 13.49
C ALA A 495 16.71 -15.20 12.16
N PHE A 496 16.99 -14.56 11.01
CA PHE A 496 16.92 -15.23 9.70
C PHE A 496 17.90 -16.43 9.62
N ILE A 497 19.13 -16.23 10.08
CA ILE A 497 20.14 -17.28 10.07
C ILE A 497 19.77 -18.42 11.02
N GLN A 498 19.26 -18.07 12.20
CA GLN A 498 18.81 -19.05 13.19
C GLN A 498 17.65 -19.87 12.62
N ALA A 499 16.60 -19.24 12.10
CA ALA A 499 15.45 -19.93 11.52
C ALA A 499 15.84 -20.83 10.33
N ALA A 500 16.73 -20.34 9.44
CA ALA A 500 17.21 -21.12 8.31
C ALA A 500 17.98 -22.39 8.75
N ARG A 501 18.67 -22.34 9.89
CA ARG A 501 19.36 -23.51 10.46
C ARG A 501 18.40 -24.46 11.16
N GLU A 502 17.51 -23.94 12.01
CA GLU A 502 16.57 -24.72 12.81
C GLU A 502 15.58 -25.49 11.95
N HIS A 503 15.09 -24.85 10.90
CA HIS A 503 14.08 -25.41 10.00
C HIS A 503 14.67 -25.97 8.70
N HIS A 504 16.00 -25.94 8.55
CA HIS A 504 16.70 -26.40 7.34
C HIS A 504 16.16 -25.74 6.07
N CYS A 505 15.89 -24.42 6.11
CA CYS A 505 15.32 -23.73 4.99
C CYS A 505 16.27 -23.70 3.78
N ASP A 506 15.67 -23.86 2.59
CA ASP A 506 16.37 -23.74 1.30
C ASP A 506 16.45 -22.26 0.86
N ILE A 507 15.48 -21.44 1.33
CA ILE A 507 15.36 -20.01 0.96
C ILE A 507 15.29 -19.16 2.22
N ILE A 508 16.01 -18.03 2.20
CA ILE A 508 15.84 -16.92 3.13
C ILE A 508 15.26 -15.75 2.34
N ALA A 509 14.03 -15.35 2.64
CA ALA A 509 13.34 -14.25 1.96
C ALA A 509 13.28 -13.01 2.86
N CYS A 510 13.91 -11.93 2.42
CA CYS A 510 13.98 -10.66 3.15
C CYS A 510 13.13 -9.60 2.46
N SER A 511 12.26 -8.93 3.23
CA SER A 511 11.43 -7.81 2.78
C SER A 511 11.87 -6.50 3.43
N ALA A 512 11.87 -5.39 2.67
CA ALA A 512 12.02 -4.04 3.18
C ALA A 512 11.19 -3.05 2.36
N LEU A 513 10.52 -2.12 3.02
CA LEU A 513 9.82 -1.02 2.36
C LEU A 513 10.57 0.31 2.45
N LEU A 514 11.41 0.48 3.47
CA LEU A 514 12.16 1.70 3.71
C LEU A 514 13.57 1.60 3.13
N THR A 515 14.02 2.67 2.47
CA THR A 515 15.42 2.76 1.98
C THR A 515 16.44 2.70 3.13
N THR A 516 16.05 3.18 4.31
CA THR A 516 16.87 3.15 5.53
C THR A 516 17.11 1.74 6.07
N THR A 517 16.22 0.79 5.78
CA THR A 517 16.29 -0.58 6.30
C THR A 517 16.92 -1.58 5.31
N MET A 518 17.11 -1.20 4.04
CA MET A 518 17.73 -2.05 3.01
C MET A 518 19.09 -2.64 3.45
N GLN A 519 19.89 -1.89 4.20
CA GLN A 519 21.21 -2.32 4.65
C GLN A 519 21.14 -3.54 5.59
N GLN A 520 20.01 -3.79 6.23
CA GLN A 520 19.80 -5.00 7.02
C GLN A 520 19.83 -6.28 6.17
N MET A 521 19.41 -6.20 4.92
CA MET A 521 19.52 -7.33 3.97
C MET A 521 20.97 -7.69 3.67
N ARG A 522 21.86 -6.69 3.53
CA ARG A 522 23.31 -6.91 3.41
C ARG A 522 23.86 -7.66 4.63
N GLN A 523 23.44 -7.27 5.82
CA GLN A 523 23.85 -7.95 7.06
C GLN A 523 23.38 -9.41 7.09
N VAL A 524 22.18 -9.73 6.58
CA VAL A 524 21.73 -11.13 6.46
C VAL A 524 22.66 -11.92 5.53
N VAL A 525 23.05 -11.36 4.38
CA VAL A 525 23.97 -12.01 3.44
C VAL A 525 25.36 -12.23 4.08
N GLU A 526 25.88 -11.24 4.78
CA GLU A 526 27.18 -11.31 5.47
C GLU A 526 27.16 -12.37 6.57
N LEU A 527 26.13 -12.38 7.43
CA LEU A 527 25.96 -13.37 8.47
C LEU A 527 25.76 -14.80 7.91
N ALA A 528 25.09 -14.94 6.77
CA ALA A 528 24.97 -16.23 6.10
C ALA A 528 26.35 -16.79 5.68
N ARG A 529 27.26 -15.92 5.21
CA ARG A 529 28.65 -16.27 4.89
C ARG A 529 29.43 -16.64 6.15
N GLU A 530 29.44 -15.79 7.15
CA GLU A 530 30.15 -15.98 8.41
C GLU A 530 29.71 -17.27 9.11
N SER A 531 28.43 -17.57 9.01
CA SER A 531 27.83 -18.74 9.63
C SER A 531 27.97 -20.03 8.80
N GLY A 532 28.54 -19.98 7.60
CA GLY A 532 28.81 -21.13 6.74
C GLY A 532 27.57 -21.77 6.11
N ILE A 533 26.44 -21.03 6.02
CA ILE A 533 25.23 -21.53 5.36
C ILE A 533 25.00 -20.93 3.98
N ARG A 534 25.80 -19.93 3.56
CA ARG A 534 25.61 -19.17 2.33
C ARG A 534 25.45 -20.03 1.07
N ASP A 535 26.25 -21.09 0.96
CA ASP A 535 26.24 -21.99 -0.20
C ASP A 535 25.05 -23.00 -0.19
N ARG A 536 24.31 -23.06 0.92
CA ARG A 536 23.20 -24.00 1.13
C ARG A 536 21.85 -23.33 1.01
N VAL A 537 21.80 -22.00 1.10
CA VAL A 537 20.55 -21.22 1.09
C VAL A 537 20.54 -20.26 -0.08
N CYS A 538 19.37 -20.08 -0.67
CA CYS A 538 19.10 -19.02 -1.63
C CYS A 538 18.58 -17.79 -0.88
N ILE A 539 19.24 -16.64 -1.00
CA ILE A 539 18.80 -15.39 -0.38
C ILE A 539 18.03 -14.58 -1.40
N MET A 540 16.74 -14.43 -1.13
CA MET A 540 15.80 -13.65 -1.94
C MET A 540 15.53 -12.32 -1.26
N VAL A 541 15.59 -11.22 -2.00
CA VAL A 541 15.31 -9.86 -1.51
C VAL A 541 14.20 -9.21 -2.32
N GLY A 542 13.31 -8.46 -1.64
CA GLY A 542 12.20 -7.77 -2.28
C GLY A 542 11.66 -6.63 -1.43
N GLY A 543 10.81 -5.82 -2.06
CA GLY A 543 10.20 -4.64 -1.47
C GLY A 543 10.34 -3.41 -2.37
N ALA A 544 9.56 -2.36 -2.09
CA ALA A 544 9.43 -1.22 -2.99
C ALA A 544 10.75 -0.50 -3.35
N PRO A 545 11.72 -0.31 -2.43
CA PRO A 545 12.97 0.36 -2.76
C PRO A 545 14.04 -0.60 -3.33
N ILE A 546 13.78 -1.90 -3.35
CA ILE A 546 14.75 -2.90 -3.77
C ILE A 546 14.81 -2.96 -5.30
N SER A 547 16.02 -3.14 -5.82
CA SER A 547 16.28 -3.26 -7.26
C SER A 547 17.25 -4.41 -7.54
N GLN A 548 17.33 -4.84 -8.81
CA GLN A 548 18.32 -5.83 -9.24
C GLN A 548 19.75 -5.37 -8.92
N SER A 549 20.05 -4.08 -9.15
CA SER A 549 21.40 -3.55 -8.87
C SER A 549 21.76 -3.63 -7.38
N PHE A 550 20.79 -3.41 -6.48
CA PHE A 550 21.02 -3.60 -5.05
C PHE A 550 21.20 -5.09 -4.68
N CYS A 551 20.39 -5.98 -5.25
CA CYS A 551 20.55 -7.42 -5.08
C CYS A 551 21.96 -7.87 -5.48
N ASP A 552 22.44 -7.43 -6.64
CA ASP A 552 23.79 -7.74 -7.16
C ASP A 552 24.87 -7.15 -6.25
N GLU A 553 24.71 -5.91 -5.79
CA GLU A 553 25.64 -5.20 -4.90
C GLU A 553 25.85 -5.91 -3.57
N ILE A 554 24.77 -6.40 -2.95
CA ILE A 554 24.85 -7.12 -1.68
C ILE A 554 25.16 -8.61 -1.85
N HIS A 555 25.24 -9.09 -3.11
CA HIS A 555 25.42 -10.49 -3.47
C HIS A 555 24.32 -11.43 -2.94
N ALA A 556 23.08 -10.98 -2.94
CA ALA A 556 21.91 -11.84 -2.79
C ALA A 556 21.67 -12.63 -4.11
N ASP A 557 20.85 -13.68 -4.07
CA ASP A 557 20.69 -14.58 -5.21
C ASP A 557 19.52 -14.19 -6.11
N LEU A 558 18.44 -13.68 -5.53
CA LEU A 558 17.21 -13.39 -6.26
C LEU A 558 16.62 -12.04 -5.84
N TYR A 559 16.22 -11.27 -6.84
CA TYR A 559 15.33 -10.13 -6.70
C TYR A 559 14.12 -10.32 -7.60
N THR A 560 12.94 -9.96 -7.12
CA THR A 560 11.72 -9.97 -7.94
C THR A 560 10.86 -8.75 -7.64
N PRO A 561 10.22 -8.17 -8.67
CA PRO A 561 9.46 -6.94 -8.50
C PRO A 561 8.10 -7.13 -7.83
N ASP A 562 7.58 -8.35 -7.79
CA ASP A 562 6.25 -8.67 -7.23
C ASP A 562 6.20 -10.07 -6.62
N ALA A 563 5.18 -10.33 -5.82
CA ALA A 563 5.01 -11.56 -5.05
C ALA A 563 4.81 -12.81 -5.93
N ALA A 564 4.12 -12.68 -7.07
CA ALA A 564 3.91 -13.81 -7.97
C ALA A 564 5.20 -14.20 -8.69
N SER A 565 6.01 -13.22 -9.07
CA SER A 565 7.35 -13.44 -9.63
C SER A 565 8.28 -14.05 -8.59
N ALA A 566 8.16 -13.64 -7.30
CA ALA A 566 8.92 -14.23 -6.20
C ALA A 566 8.65 -15.73 -6.05
N ALA A 567 7.38 -16.13 -6.04
CA ALA A 567 7.02 -17.53 -5.95
C ALA A 567 7.51 -18.35 -7.15
N ARG A 568 7.37 -17.84 -8.38
CA ARG A 568 7.90 -18.51 -9.57
C ARG A 568 9.42 -18.69 -9.51
N ALA A 569 10.16 -17.66 -9.15
CA ALA A 569 11.61 -17.72 -9.02
C ALA A 569 12.06 -18.70 -7.93
N ALA A 570 11.32 -18.74 -6.81
CA ALA A 570 11.56 -19.72 -5.74
C ALA A 570 11.33 -21.16 -6.21
N VAL A 571 10.22 -21.42 -6.91
CA VAL A 571 9.91 -22.75 -7.47
C VAL A 571 11.00 -23.17 -8.46
N ASP A 572 11.38 -22.27 -9.38
CA ASP A 572 12.43 -22.56 -10.38
C ASP A 572 13.77 -22.89 -9.69
N ARG A 573 14.15 -22.13 -8.67
CA ARG A 573 15.37 -22.34 -7.89
C ARG A 573 15.38 -23.69 -7.16
N LEU A 574 14.23 -24.10 -6.61
CA LEU A 574 14.08 -25.35 -5.85
C LEU A 574 14.00 -26.58 -6.77
N THR A 575 13.41 -26.44 -7.94
CA THR A 575 13.25 -27.54 -8.91
C THR A 575 14.45 -27.69 -9.85
N HIS A 576 15.19 -26.60 -10.08
CA HIS A 576 16.40 -26.56 -10.93
C HIS A 576 17.58 -25.97 -10.14
N PRO A 577 18.13 -26.68 -9.13
CA PRO A 577 19.25 -26.14 -8.36
C PRO A 577 20.42 -25.83 -9.29
N ALA A 578 20.94 -24.61 -9.22
CA ALA A 578 22.15 -24.24 -9.96
C ALA A 578 23.28 -25.20 -9.55
N LYS A 579 23.95 -25.78 -10.56
CA LYS A 579 25.08 -26.68 -10.40
C LYS A 579 26.29 -25.99 -9.77
#